data_9e786b5ef457e063ad4a422928f42df8
#
_entry.id   9e786b5ef457e063ad4a422928f42df8
#
_cell.length_a   1.000
_cell.length_b   1.000
_cell.length_c   1.000
_cell.angle_alpha   90.00
_cell.angle_beta   90.00
_cell.angle_gamma   90.00
#
_symmetry.space_group_name_H-M   'P 1'
#
loop_
_entity.id
_entity.type
_entity.pdbx_description
1 polymer ?
#
loop_
_entity_poly.entity_id
_entity_poly.type
_entity_poly.pdbx_seq_one_letter_code
_entity_poly.pdbx_strand_id
1 'polypeptide(L)'
;LQGLANVAGNMLRGPITELDPDAVLNLMNINVVAGMALTGLATPHLEKRGGAVLFIGSVHTRRAFPGASPYAATKGAVETLSQVLAAELGPKGIRVNCLLPGAVPTEINVRAGIASSAAENLARLQSMTAEHPLGRIGTPQDIAEAADYLMRAEWTTGTSVVVDGGLALGVTNK
;
A
#
# COMPACT_ATOMS: atom_id res chain seq x y z
N LEU A 1 -22.56 5.92 -1.86
CA LEU A 1 -21.19 5.70 -1.43
C LEU A 1 -20.37 6.95 -1.76
N GLN A 2 -19.53 7.42 -0.86
CA GLN A 2 -18.67 8.60 -1.06
C GLN A 2 -17.20 8.22 -1.22
N GLY A 3 -16.80 7.05 -0.72
CA GLY A 3 -15.44 6.59 -0.83
C GLY A 3 -15.29 5.09 -0.62
N LEU A 4 -14.20 4.56 -1.15
CA LEU A 4 -13.77 3.17 -0.99
C LEU A 4 -12.27 3.17 -0.68
N ALA A 5 -11.86 2.60 0.43
CA ALA A 5 -10.47 2.35 0.75
C ALA A 5 -10.16 0.85 0.67
N ASN A 6 -9.33 0.45 -0.29
CA ASN A 6 -8.83 -0.91 -0.46
C ASN A 6 -7.61 -1.13 0.44
N VAL A 7 -7.86 -1.46 1.71
CA VAL A 7 -6.81 -1.61 2.74
C VAL A 7 -6.40 -3.07 2.95
N ALA A 8 -7.27 -4.02 2.60
CA ALA A 8 -6.99 -5.44 2.75
C ALA A 8 -5.73 -5.84 1.96
N GLY A 9 -4.87 -6.63 2.57
CA GLY A 9 -3.66 -7.12 1.93
C GLY A 9 -2.90 -8.10 2.80
N ASN A 10 -2.02 -8.84 2.14
CA ASN A 10 -1.12 -9.79 2.79
C ASN A 10 0.30 -9.62 2.25
N MET A 11 1.26 -10.30 2.88
CA MET A 11 2.66 -10.30 2.49
C MET A 11 3.15 -11.74 2.29
N LEU A 12 4.01 -11.92 1.30
CA LEU A 12 4.77 -13.15 1.05
C LEU A 12 6.23 -12.76 0.85
N ARG A 13 7.14 -13.45 1.52
CA ARG A 13 8.58 -13.26 1.39
C ARG A 13 9.28 -14.61 1.21
N GLY A 14 10.38 -14.58 0.50
CA GLY A 14 11.27 -15.71 0.27
C GLY A 14 12.22 -15.43 -0.86
N PRO A 15 13.31 -16.22 -0.99
CA PRO A 15 14.18 -16.15 -2.15
C PRO A 15 13.41 -16.57 -3.40
N ILE A 16 13.68 -15.94 -4.53
CA ILE A 16 12.96 -16.19 -5.81
C ILE A 16 13.01 -17.66 -6.24
N THR A 17 14.06 -18.37 -5.85
CA THR A 17 14.28 -19.79 -6.17
C THR A 17 13.42 -20.77 -5.36
N GLU A 18 12.75 -20.30 -4.32
CA GLU A 18 11.98 -21.11 -3.37
C GLU A 18 10.50 -20.71 -3.29
N LEU A 19 10.08 -19.75 -4.12
CA LEU A 19 8.69 -19.28 -4.11
C LEU A 19 7.76 -20.33 -4.71
N ASP A 20 6.70 -20.62 -3.97
CA ASP A 20 5.58 -21.43 -4.45
C ASP A 20 4.69 -20.56 -5.38
N PRO A 21 4.49 -20.95 -6.65
CA PRO A 21 3.65 -20.23 -7.60
C PRO A 21 2.20 -20.07 -7.12
N ASP A 22 1.62 -21.05 -6.46
CA ASP A 22 0.24 -20.98 -5.96
C ASP A 22 0.12 -19.96 -4.82
N ALA A 23 1.11 -19.89 -3.93
CA ALA A 23 1.17 -18.86 -2.90
C ALA A 23 1.30 -17.44 -3.50
N VAL A 24 2.07 -17.29 -4.57
CA VAL A 24 2.19 -16.02 -5.32
C VAL A 24 0.87 -15.63 -5.97
N LEU A 25 0.19 -16.57 -6.64
CA LEU A 25 -1.12 -16.32 -7.24
C LEU A 25 -2.17 -15.95 -6.19
N ASN A 26 -2.18 -16.61 -5.04
CA ASN A 26 -3.07 -16.25 -3.94
C ASN A 26 -2.78 -14.84 -3.42
N LEU A 27 -1.50 -14.45 -3.30
CA LEU A 27 -1.13 -13.08 -2.93
C LEU A 27 -1.64 -12.06 -3.96
N MET A 28 -1.53 -12.34 -5.26
CA MET A 28 -2.06 -11.48 -6.33
C MET A 28 -3.59 -11.34 -6.22
N ASN A 29 -4.29 -12.43 -5.95
CA ASN A 29 -5.74 -12.41 -5.76
C ASN A 29 -6.15 -11.51 -4.59
N ILE A 30 -5.48 -11.62 -3.45
CA ILE A 30 -5.78 -10.83 -2.25
C ILE A 30 -5.41 -9.36 -2.47
N ASN A 31 -4.19 -9.08 -2.94
CA ASN A 31 -3.65 -7.72 -2.95
C ASN A 31 -4.12 -6.90 -4.16
N VAL A 32 -4.45 -7.54 -5.28
CA VAL A 32 -4.74 -6.86 -6.55
C VAL A 32 -6.17 -7.14 -7.02
N VAL A 33 -6.49 -8.41 -7.30
CA VAL A 33 -7.75 -8.77 -7.95
C VAL A 33 -8.95 -8.41 -7.10
N ALA A 34 -8.90 -8.63 -5.80
CA ALA A 34 -9.99 -8.28 -4.88
C ALA A 34 -10.29 -6.77 -4.89
N GLY A 35 -9.25 -5.92 -4.87
CA GLY A 35 -9.41 -4.47 -4.96
C GLY A 35 -9.98 -4.01 -6.31
N MET A 36 -9.56 -4.64 -7.41
CA MET A 36 -10.14 -4.39 -8.74
C MET A 36 -11.64 -4.72 -8.77
N ALA A 37 -12.00 -5.93 -8.35
CA ALA A 37 -13.38 -6.40 -8.33
C ALA A 37 -14.28 -5.50 -7.47
N LEU A 38 -13.81 -5.18 -6.26
CA LEU A 38 -14.55 -4.33 -5.32
C LEU A 38 -14.73 -2.91 -5.87
N THR A 39 -13.71 -2.35 -6.53
CA THR A 39 -13.79 -1.04 -7.17
C THR A 39 -14.81 -1.05 -8.32
N GLY A 40 -14.80 -2.11 -9.16
CA GLY A 40 -15.80 -2.28 -10.21
C GLY A 40 -17.24 -2.30 -9.67
N LEU A 41 -17.49 -3.07 -8.62
CA LEU A 41 -18.79 -3.14 -7.95
C LEU A 41 -19.20 -1.81 -7.29
N ALA A 42 -18.24 -1.07 -6.74
CA ALA A 42 -18.51 0.21 -6.08
C ALA A 42 -18.75 1.36 -7.06
N THR A 43 -18.23 1.29 -8.29
CA THR A 43 -18.27 2.36 -9.29
C THR A 43 -19.67 2.92 -9.52
N PRO A 44 -20.75 2.13 -9.76
CA PRO A 44 -22.11 2.68 -9.97
C PRO A 44 -22.66 3.43 -8.75
N HIS A 45 -22.14 3.14 -7.56
CA HIS A 45 -22.54 3.79 -6.31
C HIS A 45 -21.76 5.07 -6.03
N LEU A 46 -20.51 5.13 -6.46
CA LEU A 46 -19.65 6.31 -6.36
C LEU A 46 -20.03 7.37 -7.41
N GLU A 47 -20.34 6.96 -8.64
CA GLU A 47 -20.68 7.85 -9.76
C GLU A 47 -21.87 8.78 -9.47
N LYS A 48 -22.81 8.36 -8.64
CA LYS A 48 -24.04 9.13 -8.31
C LYS A 48 -23.76 10.50 -7.68
N ARG A 49 -22.61 10.70 -7.01
CA ARG A 49 -22.29 11.93 -6.28
C ARG A 49 -20.84 12.38 -6.47
N GLY A 50 -20.11 11.68 -7.34
CA GLY A 50 -18.68 11.71 -7.29
C GLY A 50 -18.15 10.94 -6.07
N GLY A 51 -16.85 10.60 -6.04
CA GLY A 51 -16.30 9.90 -4.91
C GLY A 51 -14.79 9.72 -5.01
N ALA A 52 -14.22 8.99 -4.04
CA ALA A 52 -12.80 8.68 -4.02
C ALA A 52 -12.56 7.18 -3.80
N VAL A 53 -11.59 6.65 -4.51
CA VAL A 53 -11.03 5.32 -4.28
C VAL A 53 -9.58 5.45 -3.85
N LEU A 54 -9.21 4.78 -2.79
CA LEU A 54 -7.85 4.73 -2.27
C LEU A 54 -7.34 3.29 -2.33
N PHE A 55 -6.18 3.11 -2.94
CA PHE A 55 -5.41 1.88 -2.86
C PHE A 55 -4.22 2.04 -1.92
N ILE A 56 -3.84 0.96 -1.26
CA ILE A 56 -2.64 0.92 -0.41
C ILE A 56 -1.55 0.15 -1.13
N GLY A 57 -0.61 0.90 -1.67
CA GLY A 57 0.64 0.41 -2.25
C GLY A 57 1.69 0.10 -1.17
N SER A 58 2.95 0.43 -1.43
CA SER A 58 4.04 0.29 -0.46
C SER A 58 5.31 1.01 -0.93
N VAL A 59 6.15 1.42 0.01
CA VAL A 59 7.52 1.86 -0.24
C VAL A 59 8.38 0.82 -0.99
N HIS A 60 7.97 -0.44 -1.02
CA HIS A 60 8.62 -1.51 -1.80
C HIS A 60 8.62 -1.25 -3.32
N THR A 61 7.84 -0.30 -3.81
CA THR A 61 7.90 0.17 -5.21
C THR A 61 8.94 1.28 -5.42
N ARG A 62 9.55 1.79 -4.37
CA ARG A 62 10.55 2.88 -4.38
C ARG A 62 11.92 2.44 -3.89
N ARG A 63 11.97 1.43 -3.02
CA ARG A 63 13.21 0.88 -2.45
C ARG A 63 13.17 -0.64 -2.52
N ALA A 64 14.27 -1.25 -2.96
CA ALA A 64 14.39 -2.70 -3.04
C ALA A 64 14.61 -3.32 -1.64
N PHE A 65 13.82 -4.34 -1.34
CA PHE A 65 13.95 -5.15 -0.13
C PHE A 65 14.12 -6.61 -0.56
N PRO A 66 15.33 -7.19 -0.48
CA PRO A 66 15.59 -8.57 -0.88
C PRO A 66 14.62 -9.55 -0.21
N GLY A 67 14.16 -10.54 -0.97
CA GLY A 67 13.17 -11.53 -0.51
C GLY A 67 11.72 -11.05 -0.51
N ALA A 68 11.42 -9.82 -0.95
CA ALA A 68 10.07 -9.30 -1.00
C ALA A 68 9.52 -9.17 -2.43
N SER A 69 10.11 -9.88 -3.41
CA SER A 69 9.74 -9.76 -4.82
C SER A 69 8.25 -10.00 -5.10
N PRO A 70 7.56 -11.03 -4.57
CA PRO A 70 6.15 -11.22 -4.85
C PRO A 70 5.27 -10.10 -4.24
N TYR A 71 5.60 -9.65 -3.04
CA TYR A 71 4.89 -8.54 -2.41
C TYR A 71 5.09 -7.23 -3.19
N ALA A 72 6.34 -6.89 -3.52
CA ALA A 72 6.66 -5.69 -4.30
C ALA A 72 5.94 -5.69 -5.66
N ALA A 73 5.88 -6.85 -6.34
CA ALA A 73 5.16 -6.99 -7.59
C ALA A 73 3.66 -6.67 -7.45
N THR A 74 2.99 -7.19 -6.39
CA THR A 74 1.58 -6.86 -6.16
C THR A 74 1.38 -5.38 -5.87
N LYS A 75 2.30 -4.74 -5.15
CA LYS A 75 2.20 -3.32 -4.81
C LYS A 75 2.49 -2.41 -6.01
N GLY A 76 3.39 -2.81 -6.91
CA GLY A 76 3.58 -2.16 -8.20
C GLY A 76 2.34 -2.27 -9.09
N ALA A 77 1.72 -3.45 -9.14
CA ALA A 77 0.46 -3.66 -9.86
C ALA A 77 -0.66 -2.75 -9.34
N VAL A 78 -0.83 -2.65 -8.02
CA VAL A 78 -1.84 -1.79 -7.39
C VAL A 78 -1.57 -0.32 -7.69
N GLU A 79 -0.33 0.11 -7.67
CA GLU A 79 0.05 1.50 -7.98
C GLU A 79 -0.30 1.87 -9.43
N THR A 80 0.11 1.03 -10.39
CA THR A 80 -0.22 1.25 -11.81
C THR A 80 -1.73 1.16 -12.06
N LEU A 81 -2.41 0.18 -11.45
CA LEU A 81 -3.86 0.04 -11.51
C LEU A 81 -4.57 1.33 -11.08
N SER A 82 -4.13 1.95 -9.99
CA SER A 82 -4.75 3.18 -9.49
C SER A 82 -4.66 4.34 -10.48
N GLN A 83 -3.56 4.44 -11.23
CA GLN A 83 -3.38 5.46 -12.28
C GLN A 83 -4.31 5.23 -13.47
N VAL A 84 -4.43 3.97 -13.93
CA VAL A 84 -5.33 3.61 -15.02
C VAL A 84 -6.79 3.88 -14.63
N LEU A 85 -7.20 3.44 -13.45
CA LEU A 85 -8.55 3.67 -12.94
C LEU A 85 -8.85 5.16 -12.72
N ALA A 86 -7.86 5.98 -12.36
CA ALA A 86 -8.03 7.42 -12.26
C ALA A 86 -8.40 8.05 -13.61
N ALA A 87 -7.77 7.60 -14.69
CA ALA A 87 -8.09 8.04 -16.04
C ALA A 87 -9.47 7.51 -16.52
N GLU A 88 -9.79 6.24 -16.24
CA GLU A 88 -11.06 5.63 -16.63
C GLU A 88 -12.27 6.20 -15.88
N LEU A 89 -12.12 6.47 -14.59
CA LEU A 89 -13.23 6.86 -13.70
C LEU A 89 -13.33 8.37 -13.49
N GLY A 90 -12.29 9.13 -13.86
CA GLY A 90 -12.29 10.59 -13.80
C GLY A 90 -13.49 11.24 -14.50
N PRO A 91 -13.88 10.84 -15.75
CA PRO A 91 -15.07 11.36 -16.42
C PRO A 91 -16.39 11.09 -15.65
N LYS A 92 -16.38 10.15 -14.70
CA LYS A 92 -17.51 9.84 -13.82
C LYS A 92 -17.46 10.60 -12.49
N GLY A 93 -16.53 11.55 -12.35
CA GLY A 93 -16.33 12.28 -11.10
C GLY A 93 -15.72 11.46 -9.97
N ILE A 94 -15.10 10.31 -10.27
CA ILE A 94 -14.48 9.45 -9.27
C ILE A 94 -12.96 9.64 -9.33
N ARG A 95 -12.37 10.00 -8.20
CA ARG A 95 -10.92 10.13 -8.05
C ARG A 95 -10.33 8.82 -7.55
N VAL A 96 -9.16 8.46 -8.06
CA VAL A 96 -8.46 7.24 -7.63
C VAL A 96 -7.00 7.60 -7.33
N ASN A 97 -6.53 7.26 -6.14
CA ASN A 97 -5.16 7.54 -5.70
C ASN A 97 -4.56 6.32 -5.00
N CYS A 98 -3.24 6.32 -4.87
CA CYS A 98 -2.48 5.29 -4.18
C CYS A 98 -1.65 5.89 -3.04
N LEU A 99 -1.64 5.26 -1.88
CA LEU A 99 -0.81 5.61 -0.74
C LEU A 99 0.29 4.58 -0.58
N LEU A 100 1.54 5.02 -0.43
CA LEU A 100 2.72 4.16 -0.33
C LEU A 100 3.32 4.27 1.08
N PRO A 101 2.86 3.47 2.04
CA PRO A 101 3.40 3.46 3.40
C PRO A 101 4.83 2.92 3.45
N GLY A 102 5.63 3.47 4.40
CA GLY A 102 6.91 2.93 4.81
C GLY A 102 6.79 1.89 5.93
N ALA A 103 7.76 1.91 6.85
CA ALA A 103 7.77 1.01 8.01
C ALA A 103 6.77 1.46 9.08
N VAL A 104 5.64 0.78 9.17
CA VAL A 104 4.55 1.04 10.13
C VAL A 104 4.19 -0.25 10.84
N PRO A 105 4.11 -0.27 12.19
CA PRO A 105 3.70 -1.46 12.94
C PRO A 105 2.26 -1.82 12.63
N THR A 106 2.08 -2.99 12.01
CA THR A 106 0.77 -3.60 11.73
C THR A 106 0.89 -5.12 11.90
N GLU A 107 -0.21 -5.82 11.84
CA GLU A 107 -0.20 -7.29 11.95
C GLU A 107 0.27 -8.02 10.69
N ILE A 108 0.53 -7.31 9.58
CA ILE A 108 0.84 -7.93 8.29
C ILE A 108 2.04 -8.87 8.36
N ASN A 109 3.10 -8.48 9.09
CA ASN A 109 4.29 -9.30 9.25
C ASN A 109 4.05 -10.51 10.15
N VAL A 110 3.20 -10.39 11.16
CA VAL A 110 2.83 -11.50 12.05
C VAL A 110 1.98 -12.50 11.28
N ARG A 111 0.97 -12.04 10.55
CA ARG A 111 0.12 -12.90 9.71
C ARG A 111 0.90 -13.59 8.59
N ALA A 112 1.95 -12.97 8.08
CA ALA A 112 2.83 -13.54 7.07
C ALA A 112 3.92 -14.47 7.65
N GLY A 113 3.95 -14.71 8.98
CA GLY A 113 4.97 -15.55 9.63
C GLY A 113 6.38 -14.93 9.65
N ILE A 114 6.51 -13.64 9.39
CA ILE A 114 7.80 -12.92 9.38
C ILE A 114 8.22 -12.53 10.81
N ALA A 115 7.26 -12.35 11.68
CA ALA A 115 7.44 -12.14 13.11
C ALA A 115 6.48 -13.05 13.88
N SER A 116 6.90 -13.56 15.04
CA SER A 116 6.10 -14.46 15.87
C SER A 116 5.07 -13.71 16.73
N SER A 117 5.27 -12.39 16.92
CA SER A 117 4.42 -11.55 17.76
C SER A 117 4.45 -10.09 17.35
N ALA A 118 3.49 -9.31 17.83
CA ALA A 118 3.46 -7.86 17.66
C ALA A 118 4.69 -7.18 18.28
N ALA A 119 5.19 -7.68 19.42
CA ALA A 119 6.37 -7.14 20.08
C ALA A 119 7.64 -7.36 19.26
N GLU A 120 7.82 -8.56 18.72
CA GLU A 120 8.95 -8.87 17.82
C GLU A 120 8.87 -8.04 16.55
N ASN A 121 7.69 -7.91 15.94
CA ASN A 121 7.49 -7.07 14.77
C ASN A 121 7.85 -5.61 15.05
N LEU A 122 7.44 -5.08 16.19
CA LEU A 122 7.76 -3.71 16.60
C LEU A 122 9.28 -3.53 16.76
N ALA A 123 9.95 -4.42 17.50
CA ALA A 123 11.39 -4.38 17.68
C ALA A 123 12.14 -4.44 16.34
N ARG A 124 11.70 -5.31 15.43
CA ARG A 124 12.26 -5.42 14.08
C ARG A 124 12.10 -4.12 13.28
N LEU A 125 10.93 -3.49 13.32
CA LEU A 125 10.70 -2.22 12.63
C LEU A 125 11.50 -1.09 13.27
N GLN A 126 11.61 -1.05 14.61
CA GLN A 126 12.40 -0.05 15.32
C GLN A 126 13.90 -0.14 15.01
N SER A 127 14.43 -1.32 14.68
CA SER A 127 15.82 -1.45 14.21
C SER A 127 16.10 -0.70 12.90
N MET A 128 15.06 -0.34 12.15
CA MET A 128 15.15 0.47 10.92
C MET A 128 15.06 1.98 11.18
N THR A 129 14.98 2.42 12.42
CA THR A 129 14.82 3.85 12.77
C THR A 129 15.88 4.74 12.11
N ALA A 130 17.16 4.32 12.14
CA ALA A 130 18.26 5.06 11.53
C ALA A 130 18.19 5.18 10.00
N GLU A 131 17.38 4.36 9.35
CA GLU A 131 17.15 4.41 7.90
C GLU A 131 16.11 5.46 7.51
N HIS A 132 15.38 6.02 8.49
CA HIS A 132 14.40 7.06 8.28
C HIS A 132 14.99 8.43 8.57
N PRO A 133 15.10 9.34 7.60
CA PRO A 133 15.56 10.72 7.84
C PRO A 133 14.82 11.46 8.98
N LEU A 134 13.52 11.14 9.17
CA LEU A 134 12.75 11.72 10.28
C LEU A 134 13.05 11.08 11.66
N GLY A 135 14.01 10.13 11.74
CA GLY A 135 14.49 9.55 13.01
C GLY A 135 13.48 8.69 13.75
N ARG A 136 12.43 8.23 13.09
CA ARG A 136 11.44 7.32 13.65
C ARG A 136 10.77 6.45 12.57
N ILE A 137 10.25 5.32 12.97
CA ILE A 137 9.28 4.57 12.15
C ILE A 137 7.93 5.29 12.15
N GLY A 138 7.07 4.97 11.19
CA GLY A 138 5.73 5.51 11.11
C GLY A 138 4.78 4.91 12.14
N THR A 139 3.62 5.55 12.28
CA THR A 139 2.47 5.07 13.05
C THR A 139 1.26 4.87 12.13
N PRO A 140 0.27 4.07 12.51
CA PRO A 140 -0.99 4.00 11.76
C PRO A 140 -1.64 5.36 11.55
N GLN A 141 -1.48 6.30 12.50
CA GLN A 141 -2.02 7.64 12.40
C GLN A 141 -1.36 8.46 11.28
N ASP A 142 -0.04 8.36 11.10
CA ASP A 142 0.65 9.02 9.96
C ASP A 142 0.04 8.62 8.62
N ILE A 143 -0.34 7.34 8.49
CA ILE A 143 -0.95 6.82 7.26
C ILE A 143 -2.42 7.26 7.13
N ALA A 144 -3.16 7.28 8.24
CA ALA A 144 -4.56 7.69 8.24
C ALA A 144 -4.74 9.16 7.85
N GLU A 145 -3.84 10.05 8.28
CA GLU A 145 -3.85 11.48 7.91
C GLU A 145 -3.65 11.68 6.40
N ALA A 146 -2.71 10.95 5.81
CA ALA A 146 -2.50 11.01 4.36
C ALA A 146 -3.66 10.37 3.59
N ALA A 147 -4.27 9.31 4.11
CA ALA A 147 -5.46 8.70 3.54
C ALA A 147 -6.64 9.67 3.56
N ASP A 148 -6.89 10.36 4.68
CA ASP A 148 -7.96 11.37 4.80
C ASP A 148 -7.75 12.51 3.79
N TYR A 149 -6.51 13.01 3.65
CA TYR A 149 -6.19 13.99 2.63
C TYR A 149 -6.57 13.51 1.22
N LEU A 150 -6.13 12.32 0.81
CA LEU A 150 -6.41 11.78 -0.53
C LEU A 150 -7.89 11.50 -0.76
N MET A 151 -8.62 11.13 0.29
CA MET A 151 -10.07 10.91 0.22
C MET A 151 -10.86 12.21 0.09
N ARG A 152 -10.33 13.36 0.54
CA ARG A 152 -11.01 14.66 0.52
C ARG A 152 -10.51 15.63 -0.54
N ALA A 153 -9.25 15.56 -0.96
CA ALA A 153 -8.63 16.49 -1.89
C ALA A 153 -9.27 16.42 -3.29
N GLU A 154 -10.18 17.33 -3.60
CA GLU A 154 -11.04 17.27 -4.79
C GLU A 154 -10.26 17.41 -6.11
N TRP A 155 -9.09 18.04 -6.10
CA TRP A 155 -8.24 18.23 -7.28
C TRP A 155 -7.04 17.27 -7.32
N THR A 156 -7.19 16.08 -6.70
CA THR A 156 -6.10 15.09 -6.61
C THR A 156 -6.60 13.73 -7.09
N THR A 157 -6.09 13.26 -8.23
CA THR A 157 -6.37 11.94 -8.79
C THR A 157 -5.17 11.40 -9.57
N GLY A 158 -5.02 10.09 -9.66
CA GLY A 158 -3.93 9.42 -10.36
C GLY A 158 -2.55 9.57 -9.70
N THR A 159 -2.49 10.04 -8.45
CA THR A 159 -1.23 10.22 -7.75
C THR A 159 -0.89 9.07 -6.81
N SER A 160 0.41 8.86 -6.63
CA SER A 160 0.96 7.97 -5.61
C SER A 160 1.71 8.81 -4.57
N VAL A 161 1.24 8.80 -3.33
CA VAL A 161 1.83 9.56 -2.24
C VAL A 161 2.64 8.65 -1.32
N VAL A 162 3.93 8.94 -1.18
CA VAL A 162 4.83 8.21 -0.29
C VAL A 162 4.73 8.81 1.12
N VAL A 163 4.48 7.95 2.12
CA VAL A 163 4.42 8.30 3.55
C VAL A 163 5.29 7.32 4.32
N ASP A 164 6.57 7.63 4.41
CA ASP A 164 7.60 6.67 4.83
C ASP A 164 8.70 7.25 5.72
N GLY A 165 8.58 8.49 6.16
CA GLY A 165 9.61 9.16 6.96
C GLY A 165 10.94 9.34 6.21
N GLY A 166 10.93 9.23 4.86
CA GLY A 166 12.09 9.32 3.99
C GLY A 166 12.84 7.99 3.78
N LEU A 167 12.27 6.86 4.20
CA LEU A 167 12.90 5.53 4.05
C LEU A 167 13.30 5.22 2.59
N ALA A 168 12.48 5.63 1.62
CA ALA A 168 12.73 5.42 0.20
C ALA A 168 13.96 6.16 -0.34
N LEU A 169 14.41 7.23 0.32
CA LEU A 169 15.58 8.01 -0.09
C LEU A 169 16.90 7.22 0.03
N GLY A 170 16.92 6.15 0.80
CA GLY A 170 18.09 5.28 0.96
C GLY A 170 19.23 5.90 1.76
N VAL A 171 18.99 7.00 2.47
CA VAL A 171 19.99 7.61 3.36
C VAL A 171 19.94 6.98 4.74
N THR A 172 21.06 7.04 5.45
CA THR A 172 21.18 6.54 6.83
C THR A 172 21.61 7.69 7.73
N ASN A 173 20.84 7.95 8.76
CA ASN A 173 21.25 8.89 9.81
C ASN A 173 22.25 8.18 10.73
N LYS A 174 23.53 8.46 10.57
CA LYS A 174 24.63 7.98 11.41
C LYS A 174 25.10 9.11 12.32
#